data_f7d10a347d80db39f40eac4354764ca6
#
_entry.id   f7d10a347d80db39f40eac4354764ca6
#
_cell.length_a   1.000
_cell.length_b   1.000
_cell.length_c   1.000
_cell.angle_alpha   90.00
_cell.angle_beta   90.00
_cell.angle_gamma   90.00
#
_symmetry.space_group_name_H-M   'P 1'
#
loop_
_entity.id
_entity.type
_entity.pdbx_description
1 polymer ?
#
loop_
_entity_poly.entity_id
_entity_poly.type
_entity_poly.pdbx_seq_one_letter_code
_entity_poly.pdbx_strand_id
1 'polypeptide(L)'
;MILTLTPNPSTDLTLALGEQLQRDSVQRLQSVTSVAGGKGINVSNACALAGVDTLALFPAAANDPFLELLKAINIRHQAIQNDGAVRTNTTITEPDGTTTKLNGPGSLLSDAARAEVERTLITAAKEATWVVMSGSLPPGAPTDWYSALTVQLRSAYPHINIAVDTSDAPLLSLAENLDSAAPTVIKPNGLELGQIVGTDGEELEAAAARGEFEPVLEAARELNTRGIAEVLVTLGAAGAALVTEQGTWIASPPPTIAVSTVGAGDSTLAGYVMARQQGADYATALANAVAYGSAAASLPGTTIPSPEHINVAETTITQIS
;
A
#
# COMPACT_ATOMS: atom_id res chain seq x y z
N MET A 1 -8.49 12.65 -10.73
CA MET A 1 -7.87 11.33 -10.98
C MET A 1 -6.89 10.99 -9.86
N ILE A 2 -6.83 9.71 -9.44
CA ILE A 2 -5.76 9.17 -8.58
C ILE A 2 -4.71 8.52 -9.47
N LEU A 3 -3.47 9.00 -9.42
CA LEU A 3 -2.33 8.44 -10.13
C LEU A 3 -1.55 7.55 -9.18
N THR A 4 -1.26 6.30 -9.57
CA THR A 4 -0.44 5.42 -8.75
C THR A 4 0.87 5.08 -9.45
N LEU A 5 1.95 4.98 -8.69
CA LEU A 5 3.24 4.44 -9.13
C LEU A 5 3.54 3.17 -8.35
N THR A 6 3.78 2.08 -9.07
CA THR A 6 4.29 0.82 -8.52
C THR A 6 5.69 0.58 -9.06
N PRO A 7 6.76 0.98 -8.36
CA PRO A 7 8.13 0.84 -8.89
C PRO A 7 8.55 -0.59 -9.15
N ASN A 8 8.01 -1.54 -8.39
CA ASN A 8 8.38 -2.96 -8.44
C ASN A 8 7.12 -3.86 -8.46
N PRO A 9 6.39 -3.88 -9.60
CA PRO A 9 5.19 -4.70 -9.75
C PRO A 9 5.49 -6.19 -9.55
N SER A 10 4.46 -7.00 -9.34
CA SER A 10 4.61 -8.45 -9.17
C SER A 10 3.47 -9.25 -9.80
N THR A 11 3.79 -10.44 -10.26
CA THR A 11 2.81 -11.51 -10.42
C THR A 11 2.68 -12.20 -9.07
N ASP A 12 1.52 -12.08 -8.44
CA ASP A 12 1.26 -12.74 -7.17
C ASP A 12 0.69 -14.13 -7.43
N LEU A 13 1.51 -15.15 -7.12
CA LEU A 13 1.24 -16.56 -7.34
C LEU A 13 0.84 -17.22 -6.03
N THR A 14 -0.37 -17.75 -5.94
CA THR A 14 -0.83 -18.53 -4.79
C THR A 14 -0.84 -20.02 -5.14
N LEU A 15 -0.12 -20.81 -4.34
CA LEU A 15 -0.01 -22.26 -4.44
C LEU A 15 -0.71 -22.89 -3.25
N ALA A 16 -1.86 -23.52 -3.47
CA ALA A 16 -2.58 -24.22 -2.39
C ALA A 16 -2.14 -25.68 -2.30
N LEU A 17 -1.70 -26.09 -1.11
CA LEU A 17 -1.35 -27.46 -0.80
C LEU A 17 -2.56 -28.21 -0.20
N GLY A 18 -2.59 -29.53 -0.43
CA GLY A 18 -3.55 -30.44 0.19
C GLY A 18 -3.11 -31.00 1.55
N GLU A 19 -1.87 -30.73 1.91
CA GLU A 19 -1.20 -31.19 3.13
C GLU A 19 -0.17 -30.17 3.56
N GLN A 20 0.47 -30.35 4.72
CA GLN A 20 1.53 -29.48 5.20
C GLN A 20 2.74 -29.46 4.25
N LEU A 21 3.40 -28.31 4.13
CA LEU A 21 4.60 -28.15 3.33
C LEU A 21 5.75 -29.01 3.88
N GLN A 22 6.23 -29.93 3.07
CA GLN A 22 7.32 -30.84 3.42
C GLN A 22 8.59 -30.48 2.63
N ARG A 23 9.68 -30.21 3.35
CA ARG A 23 10.96 -30.01 2.73
C ARG A 23 11.48 -31.32 2.15
N ASP A 24 12.24 -31.21 1.06
CA ASP A 24 12.89 -32.36 0.40
C ASP A 24 11.92 -33.43 -0.13
N SER A 25 10.69 -33.03 -0.47
CA SER A 25 9.66 -33.91 -1.00
C SER A 25 9.00 -33.33 -2.26
N VAL A 26 8.37 -34.20 -3.05
CA VAL A 26 7.54 -33.80 -4.20
C VAL A 26 6.09 -33.80 -3.76
N GLN A 27 5.50 -32.64 -3.72
CA GLN A 27 4.08 -32.47 -3.38
C GLN A 27 3.29 -31.96 -4.60
N ARG A 28 2.01 -32.35 -4.67
CA ARG A 28 1.11 -31.88 -5.72
C ARG A 28 0.20 -30.79 -5.19
N LEU A 29 0.11 -29.70 -5.95
CA LEU A 29 -0.76 -28.57 -5.63
C LEU A 29 -2.22 -28.94 -5.85
N GLN A 30 -3.12 -28.46 -5.00
CA GLN A 30 -4.56 -28.50 -5.21
C GLN A 30 -5.01 -27.44 -6.21
N SER A 31 -4.43 -26.23 -6.13
CA SER A 31 -4.72 -25.15 -7.05
C SER A 31 -3.53 -24.22 -7.20
N VAL A 32 -3.53 -23.49 -8.31
CA VAL A 32 -2.59 -22.42 -8.62
C VAL A 32 -3.38 -21.23 -9.10
N THR A 33 -3.16 -20.06 -8.48
CA THR A 33 -3.80 -18.81 -8.87
C THR A 33 -2.73 -17.75 -9.12
N SER A 34 -2.81 -17.05 -10.25
CA SER A 34 -1.92 -15.94 -10.58
C SER A 34 -2.75 -14.68 -10.79
N VAL A 35 -2.35 -13.59 -10.14
CA VAL A 35 -2.99 -12.28 -10.30
C VAL A 35 -1.94 -11.19 -10.47
N ALA A 36 -2.34 -10.09 -11.10
CA ALA A 36 -1.51 -8.89 -11.13
C ALA A 36 -1.45 -8.31 -9.73
N GLY A 37 -0.24 -8.05 -9.24
CA GLY A 37 0.03 -7.52 -7.92
C GLY A 37 1.01 -6.35 -7.93
N GLY A 38 1.24 -5.83 -6.75
CA GLY A 38 2.03 -4.63 -6.47
C GLY A 38 1.17 -3.57 -5.80
N LYS A 39 1.69 -2.96 -4.73
CA LYS A 39 0.90 -2.10 -3.84
C LYS A 39 0.12 -1.01 -4.59
N GLY A 40 0.77 -0.22 -5.46
CA GLY A 40 0.09 0.83 -6.23
C GLY A 40 -0.93 0.31 -7.24
N ILE A 41 -0.70 -0.89 -7.82
CA ILE A 41 -1.67 -1.57 -8.68
C ILE A 41 -2.90 -1.98 -7.89
N ASN A 42 -2.72 -2.50 -6.67
CA ASN A 42 -3.81 -2.86 -5.78
C ASN A 42 -4.64 -1.63 -5.39
N VAL A 43 -3.99 -0.49 -5.11
CA VAL A 43 -4.68 0.80 -4.90
C VAL A 43 -5.48 1.21 -6.12
N SER A 44 -4.89 1.17 -7.34
CA SER A 44 -5.62 1.48 -8.58
C SER A 44 -6.78 0.53 -8.82
N ASN A 45 -6.62 -0.76 -8.53
CA ASN A 45 -7.69 -1.75 -8.69
C ASN A 45 -8.87 -1.44 -7.76
N ALA A 46 -8.61 -1.13 -6.48
CA ALA A 46 -9.65 -0.71 -5.54
C ALA A 46 -10.38 0.56 -6.01
N CYS A 47 -9.63 1.56 -6.52
CA CYS A 47 -10.21 2.77 -7.10
C CYS A 47 -11.09 2.47 -8.31
N ALA A 48 -10.63 1.63 -9.24
CA ALA A 48 -11.37 1.26 -10.45
C ALA A 48 -12.67 0.51 -10.11
N LEU A 49 -12.62 -0.45 -9.17
CA LEU A 49 -13.79 -1.18 -8.67
C LEU A 49 -14.81 -0.24 -8.02
N ALA A 50 -14.35 0.83 -7.38
CA ALA A 50 -15.19 1.88 -6.80
C ALA A 50 -15.67 2.93 -7.81
N GLY A 51 -15.33 2.79 -9.10
CA GLY A 51 -15.69 3.76 -10.14
C GLY A 51 -14.92 5.09 -10.05
N VAL A 52 -13.81 5.14 -9.33
CA VAL A 52 -12.95 6.31 -9.20
C VAL A 52 -11.91 6.32 -10.31
N ASP A 53 -11.79 7.46 -11.03
CA ASP A 53 -10.81 7.59 -12.12
C ASP A 53 -9.38 7.47 -11.59
N THR A 54 -8.64 6.50 -12.15
CA THR A 54 -7.28 6.15 -11.75
C THR A 54 -6.41 5.81 -12.95
N LEU A 55 -5.09 6.00 -12.80
CA LEU A 55 -4.07 5.56 -13.75
C LEU A 55 -2.93 4.89 -12.99
N ALA A 56 -2.64 3.62 -13.30
CA ALA A 56 -1.51 2.89 -12.73
C ALA A 56 -0.27 3.01 -13.62
N LEU A 57 0.84 3.50 -13.06
CA LEU A 57 2.16 3.52 -13.71
C LEU A 57 3.07 2.47 -13.08
N PHE A 58 3.82 1.76 -13.90
CA PHE A 58 4.79 0.75 -13.45
C PHE A 58 5.80 0.43 -14.55
N PRO A 59 7.04 0.00 -14.23
CA PRO A 59 7.99 -0.51 -15.19
C PRO A 59 7.66 -1.97 -15.55
N ALA A 60 7.68 -2.31 -16.85
CA ALA A 60 7.55 -3.69 -17.34
C ALA A 60 8.03 -3.80 -18.78
N ALA A 61 8.44 -5.00 -19.22
CA ALA A 61 8.71 -5.25 -20.62
C ALA A 61 7.41 -5.27 -21.44
N ALA A 62 7.48 -4.83 -22.71
CA ALA A 62 6.30 -4.68 -23.57
C ALA A 62 5.53 -6.00 -23.83
N ASN A 63 6.19 -7.14 -23.66
CA ASN A 63 5.62 -8.48 -23.84
C ASN A 63 5.60 -9.30 -22.56
N ASP A 64 5.67 -8.65 -21.39
CA ASP A 64 5.62 -9.35 -20.11
C ASP A 64 4.23 -10.01 -19.91
N PRO A 65 4.17 -11.30 -19.52
CA PRO A 65 2.91 -11.99 -19.22
C PRO A 65 2.05 -11.30 -18.15
N PHE A 66 2.66 -10.52 -17.27
CA PHE A 66 1.99 -9.69 -16.29
C PHE A 66 0.94 -8.74 -16.90
N LEU A 67 1.17 -8.25 -18.12
CA LEU A 67 0.23 -7.36 -18.82
C LEU A 67 -1.10 -8.05 -19.15
N GLU A 68 -1.09 -9.37 -19.36
CA GLU A 68 -2.32 -10.14 -19.57
C GLU A 68 -3.13 -10.27 -18.27
N LEU A 69 -2.45 -10.38 -17.11
CA LEU A 69 -3.14 -10.38 -15.80
C LEU A 69 -3.79 -9.03 -15.51
N LEU A 70 -3.16 -7.92 -15.91
CA LEU A 70 -3.74 -6.58 -15.79
C LEU A 70 -4.99 -6.39 -16.64
N LYS A 71 -5.04 -6.99 -17.84
CA LYS A 71 -6.24 -6.95 -18.67
C LYS A 71 -7.43 -7.61 -17.99
N ALA A 72 -7.19 -8.67 -17.21
CA ALA A 72 -8.24 -9.38 -16.48
C ALA A 72 -8.91 -8.52 -15.39
N ILE A 73 -8.17 -7.59 -14.76
CA ILE A 73 -8.70 -6.67 -13.74
C ILE A 73 -9.15 -5.31 -14.31
N ASN A 74 -8.97 -5.12 -15.63
CA ASN A 74 -9.50 -3.97 -16.40
C ASN A 74 -9.17 -2.57 -15.80
N ILE A 75 -7.97 -2.39 -15.25
CA ILE A 75 -7.52 -1.09 -14.78
C ILE A 75 -6.86 -0.28 -15.89
N ARG A 76 -7.09 1.03 -15.91
CA ARG A 76 -6.36 1.95 -16.79
C ARG A 76 -4.91 2.02 -16.33
N HIS A 77 -3.97 1.71 -17.23
CA HIS A 77 -2.55 1.65 -16.88
C HIS A 77 -1.65 2.13 -18.01
N GLN A 78 -0.42 2.46 -17.64
CA GLN A 78 0.67 2.73 -18.58
C GLN A 78 1.93 2.02 -18.08
N ALA A 79 2.36 1.01 -18.83
CA ALA A 79 3.64 0.35 -18.62
C ALA A 79 4.77 1.24 -19.18
N ILE A 80 5.82 1.42 -18.40
CA ILE A 80 7.05 2.09 -18.81
C ILE A 80 8.07 1.00 -19.16
N GLN A 81 8.65 1.09 -20.36
CA GLN A 81 9.56 0.06 -20.86
C GLN A 81 10.74 -0.12 -19.90
N ASN A 82 10.92 -1.33 -19.42
CA ASN A 82 12.08 -1.81 -18.69
C ASN A 82 12.38 -3.23 -19.13
N ASP A 83 13.66 -3.59 -19.19
CA ASP A 83 14.07 -4.93 -19.54
C ASP A 83 13.96 -5.88 -18.34
N GLY A 84 13.78 -7.16 -18.62
CA GLY A 84 13.57 -8.19 -17.59
C GLY A 84 12.11 -8.41 -17.23
N ALA A 85 11.84 -9.56 -16.62
CA ALA A 85 10.49 -9.96 -16.25
C ALA A 85 10.03 -9.28 -14.96
N VAL A 86 8.74 -8.99 -14.86
CA VAL A 86 8.09 -8.64 -13.61
C VAL A 86 8.30 -9.78 -12.61
N ARG A 87 8.64 -9.46 -11.36
CA ARG A 87 8.91 -10.46 -10.32
C ARG A 87 7.68 -11.29 -10.00
N THR A 88 7.92 -12.49 -9.49
CA THR A 88 6.88 -13.32 -8.91
C THR A 88 7.01 -13.31 -7.38
N ASN A 89 5.92 -13.00 -6.69
CA ASN A 89 5.76 -13.26 -5.27
C ASN A 89 4.95 -14.54 -5.12
N THR A 90 5.49 -15.54 -4.45
CA THR A 90 4.82 -16.82 -4.26
C THR A 90 4.28 -16.92 -2.84
N THR A 91 3.00 -17.19 -2.73
CA THR A 91 2.32 -17.51 -1.46
C THR A 91 1.96 -18.99 -1.47
N ILE A 92 2.48 -19.76 -0.52
CA ILE A 92 2.12 -21.16 -0.31
C ILE A 92 1.12 -21.20 0.84
N THR A 93 -0.05 -21.79 0.62
CA THR A 93 -1.09 -21.95 1.64
C THR A 93 -1.30 -23.41 1.98
N GLU A 94 -1.38 -23.71 3.27
CA GLU A 94 -1.60 -25.05 3.82
C GLU A 94 -3.06 -25.21 4.30
N PRO A 95 -3.57 -26.44 4.46
CA PRO A 95 -4.96 -26.67 4.84
C PRO A 95 -5.37 -26.11 6.20
N ASP A 96 -4.42 -25.95 7.12
CA ASP A 96 -4.62 -25.35 8.44
C ASP A 96 -4.60 -23.81 8.46
N GLY A 97 -4.42 -23.18 7.27
CA GLY A 97 -4.31 -21.72 7.13
C GLY A 97 -2.89 -21.18 7.24
N THR A 98 -1.90 -22.02 7.53
CA THR A 98 -0.49 -21.61 7.53
C THR A 98 -0.09 -21.09 6.16
N THR A 99 0.62 -19.96 6.14
CA THR A 99 1.01 -19.28 4.91
C THR A 99 2.51 -19.00 4.89
N THR A 100 3.19 -19.43 3.83
CA THR A 100 4.61 -19.11 3.58
C THR A 100 4.72 -18.19 2.37
N LYS A 101 5.42 -17.07 2.50
CA LYS A 101 5.60 -16.09 1.42
C LYS A 101 7.06 -16.04 0.97
N LEU A 102 7.27 -16.09 -0.34
CA LEU A 102 8.57 -15.99 -1.01
C LEU A 102 8.49 -14.86 -2.04
N ASN A 103 9.10 -13.73 -1.73
CA ASN A 103 9.04 -12.55 -2.58
C ASN A 103 10.28 -12.44 -3.48
N GLY A 104 10.07 -12.32 -4.78
CA GLY A 104 11.12 -12.07 -5.74
C GLY A 104 11.69 -10.64 -5.62
N PRO A 105 12.97 -10.43 -5.97
CA PRO A 105 13.62 -9.10 -5.86
C PRO A 105 13.11 -8.10 -6.90
N GLY A 106 12.64 -8.55 -8.04
CA GLY A 106 12.31 -7.73 -9.21
C GLY A 106 13.46 -7.66 -10.22
N SER A 107 13.14 -7.15 -11.40
CA SER A 107 14.14 -6.89 -12.44
C SER A 107 14.93 -5.62 -12.16
N LEU A 108 16.15 -5.56 -12.65
CA LEU A 108 16.98 -4.36 -12.57
C LEU A 108 16.29 -3.20 -13.30
N LEU A 109 16.08 -2.10 -12.60
CA LEU A 109 15.61 -0.85 -13.20
C LEU A 109 16.82 -0.12 -13.78
N SER A 110 16.88 0.02 -15.09
CA SER A 110 17.95 0.77 -15.74
C SER A 110 17.80 2.28 -15.49
N ASP A 111 18.90 3.02 -15.57
CA ASP A 111 18.86 4.50 -15.43
C ASP A 111 17.94 5.13 -16.49
N ALA A 112 17.90 4.58 -17.68
CA ALA A 112 17.01 5.06 -18.76
C ALA A 112 15.54 4.81 -18.42
N ALA A 113 15.21 3.61 -17.93
CA ALA A 113 13.84 3.28 -17.51
C ALA A 113 13.43 4.13 -16.28
N ARG A 114 14.34 4.35 -15.33
CA ARG A 114 14.10 5.20 -14.16
C ARG A 114 13.77 6.63 -14.57
N ALA A 115 14.60 7.23 -15.44
CA ALA A 115 14.35 8.58 -15.95
C ALA A 115 13.01 8.69 -16.71
N GLU A 116 12.63 7.63 -17.43
CA GLU A 116 11.34 7.57 -18.13
C GLU A 116 10.16 7.44 -17.15
N VAL A 117 10.30 6.68 -16.05
CA VAL A 117 9.31 6.63 -14.97
C VAL A 117 9.11 8.02 -14.36
N GLU A 118 10.20 8.71 -14.01
CA GLU A 118 10.16 10.06 -13.44
C GLU A 118 9.45 11.03 -14.38
N ARG A 119 9.85 11.07 -15.65
CA ARG A 119 9.24 11.94 -16.67
C ARG A 119 7.75 11.64 -16.86
N THR A 120 7.39 10.37 -16.93
CA THR A 120 6.00 9.94 -17.15
C THR A 120 5.13 10.25 -15.94
N LEU A 121 5.63 10.00 -14.72
CA LEU A 121 4.94 10.34 -13.48
C LEU A 121 4.63 11.83 -13.39
N ILE A 122 5.64 12.69 -13.60
CA ILE A 122 5.45 14.15 -13.56
C ILE A 122 4.48 14.60 -14.64
N THR A 123 4.56 14.05 -15.84
CA THR A 123 3.64 14.41 -16.94
C THR A 123 2.19 14.02 -16.61
N ALA A 124 1.97 12.81 -16.11
CA ALA A 124 0.63 12.30 -15.76
C ALA A 124 0.04 13.01 -14.52
N ALA A 125 0.89 13.45 -13.60
CA ALA A 125 0.48 14.16 -12.39
C ALA A 125 -0.26 15.47 -12.66
N LYS A 126 -0.12 16.06 -13.87
CA LYS A 126 -0.87 17.26 -14.28
C LYS A 126 -2.39 17.08 -14.15
N GLU A 127 -2.91 15.89 -14.42
CA GLU A 127 -4.33 15.56 -14.38
C GLU A 127 -4.76 14.91 -13.05
N ALA A 128 -3.80 14.75 -12.12
CA ALA A 128 -4.03 14.08 -10.86
C ALA A 128 -4.31 15.07 -9.71
N THR A 129 -5.17 14.69 -8.79
CA THR A 129 -5.34 15.33 -7.49
C THR A 129 -4.56 14.62 -6.40
N TRP A 130 -4.30 13.34 -6.61
CA TRP A 130 -3.50 12.49 -5.75
C TRP A 130 -2.48 11.70 -6.56
N VAL A 131 -1.27 11.60 -6.03
CA VAL A 131 -0.23 10.66 -6.47
C VAL A 131 0.06 9.70 -5.32
N VAL A 132 -0.14 8.41 -5.57
CA VAL A 132 0.15 7.34 -4.61
C VAL A 132 1.37 6.58 -5.10
N MET A 133 2.46 6.66 -4.37
CA MET A 133 3.70 5.94 -4.67
C MET A 133 3.84 4.80 -3.67
N SER A 134 3.72 3.54 -4.15
CA SER A 134 3.60 2.40 -3.24
C SER A 134 4.40 1.19 -3.68
N GLY A 135 5.04 0.53 -2.73
CA GLY A 135 5.73 -0.74 -2.86
C GLY A 135 7.21 -0.66 -2.56
N SER A 136 7.88 -1.81 -2.64
CA SER A 136 9.34 -1.89 -2.56
C SER A 136 9.98 -1.29 -3.81
N LEU A 137 11.23 -0.89 -3.70
CA LEU A 137 12.02 -0.47 -4.84
C LEU A 137 12.66 -1.67 -5.54
N PRO A 138 12.74 -1.67 -6.90
CA PRO A 138 13.47 -2.70 -7.64
C PRO A 138 14.98 -2.50 -7.49
N PRO A 139 15.79 -3.56 -7.75
CA PRO A 139 17.23 -3.40 -7.91
C PRO A 139 17.57 -2.28 -8.90
N GLY A 140 18.59 -1.48 -8.60
CA GLY A 140 19.00 -0.33 -9.42
C GLY A 140 18.27 0.98 -9.12
N ALA A 141 17.15 0.97 -8.40
CA ALA A 141 16.55 2.19 -7.91
C ALA A 141 17.33 2.72 -6.69
N PRO A 142 17.59 4.04 -6.60
CA PRO A 142 18.22 4.63 -5.43
C PRO A 142 17.27 4.54 -4.22
N THR A 143 17.83 4.33 -3.03
CA THR A 143 17.04 4.14 -1.80
C THR A 143 16.18 5.36 -1.45
N ASP A 144 16.64 6.55 -1.81
CA ASP A 144 15.96 7.84 -1.59
C ASP A 144 15.00 8.23 -2.73
N TRP A 145 14.70 7.31 -3.64
CA TRP A 145 13.92 7.64 -4.85
C TRP A 145 12.53 8.19 -4.53
N TYR A 146 11.85 7.69 -3.50
CA TYR A 146 10.55 8.25 -3.09
C TYR A 146 10.67 9.70 -2.59
N SER A 147 11.75 10.03 -1.89
CA SER A 147 12.04 11.41 -1.49
C SER A 147 12.29 12.31 -2.70
N ALA A 148 13.13 11.86 -3.64
CA ALA A 148 13.43 12.59 -4.87
C ALA A 148 12.17 12.83 -5.71
N LEU A 149 11.30 11.82 -5.87
CA LEU A 149 10.03 11.94 -6.59
C LEU A 149 9.06 12.90 -5.88
N THR A 150 9.00 12.88 -4.55
CA THR A 150 8.18 13.81 -3.76
C THR A 150 8.60 15.25 -4.00
N VAL A 151 9.91 15.54 -3.97
CA VAL A 151 10.46 16.88 -4.26
C VAL A 151 10.12 17.32 -5.69
N GLN A 152 10.31 16.45 -6.68
CA GLN A 152 10.00 16.75 -8.09
C GLN A 152 8.51 17.03 -8.29
N LEU A 153 7.62 16.22 -7.70
CA LEU A 153 6.16 16.41 -7.78
C LEU A 153 5.73 17.72 -7.13
N ARG A 154 6.24 18.04 -5.94
CA ARG A 154 5.95 19.31 -5.24
C ARG A 154 6.45 20.52 -6.02
N SER A 155 7.63 20.41 -6.64
CA SER A 155 8.19 21.50 -7.48
C SER A 155 7.32 21.76 -8.72
N ALA A 156 6.84 20.69 -9.37
CA ALA A 156 6.01 20.82 -10.57
C ALA A 156 4.54 21.20 -10.24
N TYR A 157 4.01 20.69 -9.14
CA TYR A 157 2.62 20.85 -8.72
C TYR A 157 2.52 21.07 -7.21
N PRO A 158 2.68 22.31 -6.69
CA PRO A 158 2.77 22.60 -5.26
C PRO A 158 1.59 22.12 -4.41
N HIS A 159 0.40 21.98 -5.02
CA HIS A 159 -0.84 21.59 -4.31
C HIS A 159 -1.23 20.14 -4.49
N ILE A 160 -0.39 19.33 -5.15
CA ILE A 160 -0.70 17.92 -5.35
C ILE A 160 -0.61 17.16 -4.03
N ASN A 161 -1.58 16.27 -3.79
CA ASN A 161 -1.51 15.39 -2.63
C ASN A 161 -0.67 14.16 -2.98
N ILE A 162 0.27 13.81 -2.09
CA ILE A 162 1.21 12.70 -2.28
C ILE A 162 1.05 11.73 -1.13
N ALA A 163 0.76 10.47 -1.43
CA ALA A 163 0.76 9.38 -0.46
C ALA A 163 1.94 8.44 -0.75
N VAL A 164 2.66 8.04 0.29
CA VAL A 164 3.75 7.06 0.18
C VAL A 164 3.48 5.89 1.11
N ASP A 165 3.57 4.67 0.55
CA ASP A 165 3.46 3.41 1.28
C ASP A 165 4.60 2.46 0.86
N THR A 166 5.67 2.45 1.63
CA THR A 166 6.86 1.63 1.40
C THR A 166 7.37 1.07 2.72
N SER A 167 8.34 0.17 2.67
CA SER A 167 8.94 -0.49 3.82
C SER A 167 10.46 -0.46 3.77
N ASP A 168 11.10 -0.91 4.84
CA ASP A 168 12.54 -1.13 4.91
C ASP A 168 13.39 0.11 4.60
N ALA A 169 14.50 -0.05 3.89
CA ALA A 169 15.44 1.03 3.60
C ALA A 169 14.83 2.25 2.88
N PRO A 170 13.92 2.11 1.88
CA PRO A 170 13.24 3.27 1.29
C PRO A 170 12.36 4.06 2.27
N LEU A 171 11.73 3.37 3.24
CA LEU A 171 10.93 4.01 4.28
C LEU A 171 11.80 4.83 5.23
N LEU A 172 12.92 4.24 5.68
CA LEU A 172 13.88 4.93 6.54
C LEU A 172 14.49 6.13 5.83
N SER A 173 14.87 5.96 4.56
CA SER A 173 15.40 7.06 3.76
C SER A 173 14.40 8.20 3.57
N LEU A 174 13.11 7.88 3.36
CA LEU A 174 12.05 8.91 3.31
C LEU A 174 11.96 9.66 4.65
N ALA A 175 12.00 8.93 5.77
CA ALA A 175 11.95 9.52 7.10
C ALA A 175 13.16 10.43 7.39
N GLU A 176 14.33 10.11 6.89
CA GLU A 176 15.54 10.95 7.02
C GLU A 176 15.44 12.25 6.22
N ASN A 177 14.64 12.30 5.16
CA ASN A 177 14.53 13.42 4.23
C ASN A 177 13.24 14.25 4.38
N LEU A 178 12.48 14.12 5.47
CA LEU A 178 11.19 14.79 5.65
C LEU A 178 11.25 16.32 5.57
N ASP A 179 12.32 16.94 5.98
CA ASP A 179 12.49 18.41 5.91
C ASP A 179 12.28 18.98 4.48
N SER A 180 12.56 18.18 3.46
CA SER A 180 12.45 18.60 2.05
C SER A 180 11.46 17.76 1.25
N ALA A 181 11.15 16.56 1.70
CA ALA A 181 10.42 15.54 0.94
C ALA A 181 9.21 14.94 1.69
N ALA A 182 8.65 15.67 2.66
CA ALA A 182 7.47 15.19 3.38
C ALA A 182 6.28 14.98 2.41
N PRO A 183 5.74 13.75 2.33
CA PRO A 183 4.49 13.50 1.60
C PRO A 183 3.29 14.10 2.35
N THR A 184 2.13 14.15 1.69
CA THR A 184 0.88 14.51 2.37
C THR A 184 0.48 13.40 3.35
N VAL A 185 0.56 12.15 2.89
CA VAL A 185 0.19 10.97 3.67
C VAL A 185 1.35 9.97 3.66
N ILE A 186 1.64 9.40 4.83
CA ILE A 186 2.40 8.17 4.98
C ILE A 186 1.52 7.11 5.65
N LYS A 187 1.67 5.83 5.23
CA LYS A 187 0.90 4.75 5.84
C LYS A 187 1.79 3.62 6.38
N PRO A 188 2.45 3.78 7.52
CA PRO A 188 3.14 2.69 8.18
C PRO A 188 2.17 1.75 8.91
N ASN A 189 2.58 0.50 9.14
CA ASN A 189 2.05 -0.33 10.22
C ASN A 189 2.81 -0.03 11.54
N GLY A 190 2.47 -0.72 12.63
CA GLY A 190 3.13 -0.48 13.93
C GLY A 190 4.62 -0.81 13.91
N LEU A 191 5.03 -1.86 13.19
CA LEU A 191 6.44 -2.24 13.05
C LEU A 191 7.23 -1.19 12.25
N GLU A 192 6.69 -0.76 11.12
CA GLU A 192 7.26 0.26 10.26
C GLU A 192 7.34 1.62 10.98
N LEU A 193 6.31 1.98 11.74
CA LEU A 193 6.31 3.20 12.57
C LEU A 193 7.43 3.13 13.61
N GLY A 194 7.54 2.01 14.33
CA GLY A 194 8.61 1.81 15.30
C GLY A 194 10.00 1.93 14.71
N GLN A 195 10.22 1.39 13.50
CA GLN A 195 11.49 1.54 12.77
C GLN A 195 11.82 2.99 12.45
N ILE A 196 10.84 3.78 12.04
CA ILE A 196 11.04 5.20 11.67
C ILE A 196 11.41 6.06 12.88
N VAL A 197 10.72 5.86 14.00
CA VAL A 197 10.90 6.71 15.19
C VAL A 197 11.91 6.12 16.20
N GLY A 198 12.44 4.92 15.92
CA GLY A 198 13.44 4.29 16.79
C GLY A 198 12.88 3.70 18.08
N THR A 199 11.62 3.24 18.06
CA THR A 199 10.96 2.54 19.18
C THR A 199 10.62 1.09 18.83
N ASP A 200 10.18 0.30 19.82
CA ASP A 200 9.77 -1.08 19.62
C ASP A 200 8.41 -1.15 18.91
N GLY A 201 8.43 -1.51 17.61
CA GLY A 201 7.22 -1.63 16.81
C GLY A 201 6.33 -2.82 17.19
N GLU A 202 6.89 -3.90 17.73
CA GLU A 202 6.11 -5.04 18.22
C GLU A 202 5.30 -4.62 19.46
N GLU A 203 5.89 -3.82 20.36
CA GLU A 203 5.17 -3.28 21.51
C GLU A 203 4.10 -2.25 21.09
N LEU A 204 4.34 -1.45 20.04
CA LEU A 204 3.29 -0.55 19.49
C LEU A 204 2.06 -1.36 19.02
N GLU A 205 2.26 -2.44 18.29
CA GLU A 205 1.15 -3.31 17.84
C GLU A 205 0.50 -4.04 19.01
N ALA A 206 1.29 -4.53 19.97
CA ALA A 206 0.77 -5.20 21.17
C ALA A 206 -0.05 -4.26 22.06
N ALA A 207 0.41 -3.02 22.27
CA ALA A 207 -0.32 -1.99 22.99
C ALA A 207 -1.67 -1.68 22.31
N ALA A 208 -1.66 -1.45 20.99
CA ALA A 208 -2.89 -1.21 20.23
C ALA A 208 -3.87 -2.38 20.31
N ALA A 209 -3.39 -3.64 20.30
CA ALA A 209 -4.20 -4.84 20.44
C ALA A 209 -4.87 -4.92 21.85
N ARG A 210 -4.28 -4.29 22.87
CA ARG A 210 -4.87 -4.13 24.22
C ARG A 210 -5.80 -2.92 24.34
N GLY A 211 -5.96 -2.12 23.28
CA GLY A 211 -6.71 -0.86 23.29
C GLY A 211 -5.92 0.33 23.83
N GLU A 212 -4.63 0.21 24.00
CA GLU A 212 -3.70 1.22 24.49
C GLU A 212 -3.05 1.94 23.30
N PHE A 213 -3.71 2.95 22.73
CA PHE A 213 -3.26 3.60 21.51
C PHE A 213 -2.24 4.72 21.71
N GLU A 214 -2.11 5.27 22.94
CA GLU A 214 -1.27 6.45 23.17
C GLU A 214 0.19 6.28 22.70
N PRO A 215 0.87 5.13 22.88
CA PRO A 215 2.23 4.95 22.35
C PRO A 215 2.31 5.09 20.82
N VAL A 216 1.29 4.58 20.11
CA VAL A 216 1.20 4.72 18.63
C VAL A 216 0.96 6.18 18.24
N LEU A 217 0.08 6.87 18.97
CA LEU A 217 -0.25 8.26 18.70
C LEU A 217 0.94 9.20 18.96
N GLU A 218 1.73 8.97 20.01
CA GLU A 218 2.96 9.72 20.30
C GLU A 218 3.97 9.55 19.16
N ALA A 219 4.22 8.31 18.72
CA ALA A 219 5.12 8.02 17.61
C ALA A 219 4.62 8.67 16.30
N ALA A 220 3.33 8.63 16.01
CA ALA A 220 2.75 9.25 14.82
C ALA A 220 2.81 10.79 14.88
N ARG A 221 2.62 11.40 16.06
CA ARG A 221 2.78 12.85 16.24
C ARG A 221 4.20 13.32 15.98
N GLU A 222 5.21 12.51 16.29
CA GLU A 222 6.60 12.83 15.94
C GLU A 222 6.75 13.03 14.45
N LEU A 223 6.21 12.13 13.62
CA LEU A 223 6.26 12.25 12.17
C LEU A 223 5.45 13.44 11.65
N ASN A 224 4.30 13.72 12.26
CA ASN A 224 3.48 14.89 11.90
C ASN A 224 4.23 16.19 12.17
N THR A 225 4.92 16.31 13.32
CA THR A 225 5.75 17.50 13.65
C THR A 225 6.96 17.67 12.72
N ARG A 226 7.40 16.59 12.06
CA ARG A 226 8.47 16.59 11.05
C ARG A 226 7.98 16.88 9.65
N GLY A 227 6.72 17.28 9.48
CA GLY A 227 6.16 17.82 8.23
C GLY A 227 5.23 16.91 7.47
N ILE A 228 4.98 15.66 7.89
CA ILE A 228 3.95 14.81 7.29
C ILE A 228 2.58 15.31 7.72
N ALA A 229 1.74 15.74 6.77
CA ALA A 229 0.45 16.32 7.10
C ALA A 229 -0.54 15.30 7.71
N GLU A 230 -0.50 14.07 7.26
CA GLU A 230 -1.45 13.01 7.61
C GLU A 230 -0.69 11.69 7.84
N VAL A 231 -0.59 11.22 9.10
CA VAL A 231 0.06 9.95 9.45
C VAL A 231 -1.02 8.90 9.71
N LEU A 232 -1.20 7.98 8.77
CA LEU A 232 -2.20 6.90 8.82
C LEU A 232 -1.51 5.60 9.27
N VAL A 233 -1.66 5.22 10.53
CA VAL A 233 -1.02 4.02 11.09
C VAL A 233 -2.00 2.84 11.06
N THR A 234 -1.66 1.76 10.37
CA THR A 234 -2.46 0.53 10.35
C THR A 234 -2.02 -0.42 11.47
N LEU A 235 -2.99 -0.99 12.21
CA LEU A 235 -2.78 -1.77 13.43
C LEU A 235 -3.48 -3.13 13.39
N GLY A 236 -3.57 -3.71 12.19
CA GLY A 236 -4.22 -5.02 11.98
C GLY A 236 -5.65 -5.07 12.52
N ALA A 237 -5.94 -6.03 13.39
CA ALA A 237 -7.27 -6.21 13.97
C ALA A 237 -7.69 -5.06 14.93
N ALA A 238 -6.74 -4.29 15.45
CA ALA A 238 -7.03 -3.11 16.28
C ALA A 238 -7.52 -1.91 15.43
N GLY A 239 -7.43 -1.99 14.09
CA GLY A 239 -7.90 -0.96 13.18
C GLY A 239 -6.81 -0.04 12.69
N ALA A 240 -7.01 1.29 12.81
CA ALA A 240 -6.03 2.28 12.39
C ALA A 240 -6.14 3.56 13.23
N ALA A 241 -5.03 4.28 13.30
CA ALA A 241 -4.95 5.63 13.86
C ALA A 241 -4.61 6.65 12.76
N LEU A 242 -5.14 7.85 12.89
CA LEU A 242 -4.81 8.98 12.02
C LEU A 242 -4.40 10.18 12.89
N VAL A 243 -3.23 10.72 12.63
CA VAL A 243 -2.71 11.93 13.26
C VAL A 243 -2.49 13.01 12.22
N THR A 244 -3.04 14.19 12.48
CA THR A 244 -2.93 15.39 11.65
C THR A 244 -2.79 16.63 12.54
N GLU A 245 -2.51 17.79 11.97
CA GLU A 245 -2.53 19.07 12.69
C GLU A 245 -3.93 19.43 13.23
N GLN A 246 -5.01 18.90 12.62
CA GLN A 246 -6.40 19.23 12.98
C GLN A 246 -6.98 18.31 14.05
N GLY A 247 -6.29 17.23 14.41
CA GLY A 247 -6.74 16.29 15.42
C GLY A 247 -6.20 14.89 15.23
N THR A 248 -6.65 14.03 16.11
CA THR A 248 -6.23 12.64 16.21
C THR A 248 -7.47 11.74 16.31
N TRP A 249 -7.52 10.70 15.49
CA TRP A 249 -8.64 9.75 15.43
C TRP A 249 -8.14 8.32 15.48
N ILE A 250 -8.95 7.46 16.07
CA ILE A 250 -8.81 6.00 16.03
C ILE A 250 -10.05 5.42 15.37
N ALA A 251 -9.86 4.47 14.47
CA ALA A 251 -10.95 3.71 13.87
C ALA A 251 -10.79 2.22 14.20
N SER A 252 -11.86 1.63 14.74
CA SER A 252 -11.97 0.19 14.94
C SER A 252 -12.75 -0.44 13.77
N PRO A 253 -12.29 -1.58 13.23
CA PRO A 253 -12.94 -2.23 12.10
C PRO A 253 -14.31 -2.81 12.50
N PRO A 254 -15.20 -3.03 11.53
CA PRO A 254 -16.38 -3.87 11.75
C PRO A 254 -15.96 -5.29 12.18
N PRO A 255 -16.81 -6.01 12.90
CA PRO A 255 -16.53 -7.40 13.25
C PRO A 255 -16.26 -8.22 11.98
N THR A 256 -15.05 -8.73 11.85
CA THR A 256 -14.59 -9.39 10.62
C THR A 256 -13.79 -10.64 10.96
N ILE A 257 -14.06 -11.73 10.24
CA ILE A 257 -13.22 -12.94 10.29
C ILE A 257 -12.15 -12.78 9.21
N ALA A 258 -10.90 -12.62 9.63
CA ALA A 258 -9.78 -12.51 8.71
C ALA A 258 -9.53 -13.85 8.00
N VAL A 259 -9.51 -13.82 6.67
CA VAL A 259 -9.18 -14.94 5.78
C VAL A 259 -7.77 -14.76 5.21
N SER A 260 -7.43 -13.54 4.82
CA SER A 260 -6.10 -13.18 4.31
C SER A 260 -5.81 -11.72 4.65
N THR A 261 -4.58 -11.44 5.09
CA THR A 261 -4.15 -10.04 5.35
C THR A 261 -3.43 -9.40 4.16
N VAL A 262 -3.28 -10.14 3.05
CA VAL A 262 -2.57 -9.64 1.86
C VAL A 262 -3.43 -8.61 1.16
N GLY A 263 -2.85 -7.43 0.87
CA GLY A 263 -3.56 -6.32 0.23
C GLY A 263 -4.47 -5.49 1.15
N ALA A 264 -4.63 -5.87 2.42
CA ALA A 264 -5.43 -5.10 3.37
C ALA A 264 -4.90 -3.67 3.57
N GLY A 265 -3.57 -3.51 3.70
CA GLY A 265 -2.93 -2.20 3.80
C GLY A 265 -3.09 -1.35 2.54
N ASP A 266 -3.01 -1.96 1.35
CA ASP A 266 -3.21 -1.28 0.07
C ASP A 266 -4.67 -0.82 -0.09
N SER A 267 -5.62 -1.67 0.32
CA SER A 267 -7.06 -1.35 0.34
C SER A 267 -7.37 -0.26 1.37
N THR A 268 -6.72 -0.27 2.54
CA THR A 268 -6.81 0.80 3.53
C THR A 268 -6.37 2.14 2.93
N LEU A 269 -5.22 2.17 2.26
CA LEU A 269 -4.73 3.40 1.61
C LEU A 269 -5.68 3.84 0.49
N ALA A 270 -6.19 2.91 -0.31
CA ALA A 270 -7.14 3.22 -1.38
C ALA A 270 -8.42 3.86 -0.82
N GLY A 271 -9.03 3.25 0.21
CA GLY A 271 -10.23 3.78 0.87
C GLY A 271 -10.00 5.18 1.44
N TYR A 272 -8.84 5.41 2.07
CA TYR A 272 -8.46 6.73 2.57
C TYR A 272 -8.36 7.77 1.46
N VAL A 273 -7.53 7.50 0.45
CA VAL A 273 -7.27 8.45 -0.64
C VAL A 273 -8.53 8.75 -1.45
N MET A 274 -9.38 7.74 -1.72
CA MET A 274 -10.66 7.94 -2.40
C MET A 274 -11.60 8.87 -1.64
N ALA A 275 -11.75 8.66 -0.32
CA ALA A 275 -12.59 9.51 0.52
C ALA A 275 -12.05 10.95 0.59
N ARG A 276 -10.73 11.12 0.78
CA ARG A 276 -10.08 12.43 0.78
C ARG A 276 -10.21 13.14 -0.58
N GLN A 277 -10.12 12.42 -1.69
CA GLN A 277 -10.34 12.98 -3.03
C GLN A 277 -11.76 13.50 -3.21
N GLN A 278 -12.74 12.86 -2.58
CA GLN A 278 -14.16 13.27 -2.60
C GLN A 278 -14.46 14.41 -1.62
N GLY A 279 -13.47 14.91 -0.89
CA GLY A 279 -13.62 16.01 0.08
C GLY A 279 -14.13 15.58 1.44
N ALA A 280 -14.09 14.28 1.77
CA ALA A 280 -14.44 13.81 3.10
C ALA A 280 -13.50 14.40 4.18
N ASP A 281 -14.04 14.63 5.37
CA ASP A 281 -13.25 14.97 6.54
C ASP A 281 -12.35 13.80 6.98
N TYR A 282 -11.45 14.05 7.92
CA TYR A 282 -10.49 13.05 8.36
C TYR A 282 -11.13 11.83 9.03
N ALA A 283 -12.18 12.05 9.85
CA ALA A 283 -12.91 10.97 10.49
C ALA A 283 -13.58 10.04 9.47
N THR A 284 -14.27 10.62 8.51
CA THR A 284 -14.92 9.87 7.41
C THR A 284 -13.88 9.17 6.53
N ALA A 285 -12.75 9.81 6.22
CA ALA A 285 -11.69 9.19 5.43
C ALA A 285 -11.06 8.00 6.15
N LEU A 286 -10.82 8.12 7.47
CA LEU A 286 -10.31 7.02 8.29
C LEU A 286 -11.32 5.87 8.39
N ALA A 287 -12.62 6.16 8.52
CA ALA A 287 -13.67 5.13 8.51
C ALA A 287 -13.66 4.33 7.21
N ASN A 288 -13.58 5.02 6.06
CA ASN A 288 -13.46 4.37 4.75
C ASN A 288 -12.19 3.53 4.64
N ALA A 289 -11.05 4.06 5.09
CA ALA A 289 -9.78 3.35 5.09
C ALA A 289 -9.88 2.00 5.82
N VAL A 290 -10.40 2.02 7.06
CA VAL A 290 -10.53 0.81 7.89
C VAL A 290 -11.56 -0.15 7.33
N ALA A 291 -12.68 0.34 6.80
CA ALA A 291 -13.70 -0.50 6.16
C ALA A 291 -13.14 -1.23 4.92
N TYR A 292 -12.37 -0.55 4.07
CA TYR A 292 -11.70 -1.17 2.92
C TYR A 292 -10.64 -2.20 3.35
N GLY A 293 -9.81 -1.87 4.34
CA GLY A 293 -8.80 -2.80 4.86
C GLY A 293 -9.43 -4.05 5.49
N SER A 294 -10.50 -3.88 6.28
CA SER A 294 -11.25 -4.97 6.90
C SER A 294 -11.94 -5.87 5.86
N ALA A 295 -12.57 -5.26 4.85
CA ALA A 295 -13.18 -5.99 3.75
C ALA A 295 -12.13 -6.83 2.97
N ALA A 296 -10.98 -6.25 2.66
CA ALA A 296 -9.88 -6.99 2.03
C ALA A 296 -9.41 -8.16 2.88
N ALA A 297 -9.29 -7.97 4.20
CA ALA A 297 -8.89 -9.03 5.12
C ALA A 297 -9.91 -10.19 5.19
N SER A 298 -11.19 -9.97 4.88
CA SER A 298 -12.23 -11.00 4.84
C SER A 298 -12.28 -11.83 3.56
N LEU A 299 -11.53 -11.40 2.53
CA LEU A 299 -11.52 -12.03 1.22
C LEU A 299 -10.30 -12.97 1.06
N PRO A 300 -10.38 -14.00 0.22
CA PRO A 300 -9.29 -14.96 0.03
C PRO A 300 -8.14 -14.38 -0.77
N GLY A 301 -6.90 -14.72 -0.40
CA GLY A 301 -5.69 -14.40 -1.13
C GLY A 301 -5.43 -12.91 -1.22
N THR A 302 -5.25 -12.39 -2.43
CA THR A 302 -5.01 -10.97 -2.76
C THR A 302 -6.23 -10.30 -3.39
N THR A 303 -7.44 -10.80 -3.11
CA THR A 303 -8.67 -10.24 -3.67
C THR A 303 -8.90 -8.82 -3.16
N ILE A 304 -9.01 -7.87 -4.09
CA ILE A 304 -9.31 -6.48 -3.77
C ILE A 304 -10.82 -6.32 -3.60
N PRO A 305 -11.30 -5.68 -2.51
CA PRO A 305 -12.72 -5.52 -2.26
C PRO A 305 -13.38 -4.56 -3.24
N SER A 306 -14.57 -4.91 -3.73
CA SER A 306 -15.48 -4.01 -4.42
C SER A 306 -16.40 -3.28 -3.41
N PRO A 307 -17.08 -2.18 -3.81
CA PRO A 307 -17.94 -1.40 -2.91
C PRO A 307 -19.00 -2.20 -2.16
N GLU A 308 -19.48 -3.30 -2.73
CA GLU A 308 -20.47 -4.20 -2.09
C GLU A 308 -19.96 -4.93 -0.85
N HIS A 309 -18.62 -5.07 -0.73
CA HIS A 309 -17.95 -5.65 0.43
C HIS A 309 -17.72 -4.65 1.56
N ILE A 310 -17.92 -3.33 1.29
CA ILE A 310 -17.51 -2.26 2.19
C ILE A 310 -18.64 -1.88 3.14
N ASN A 311 -18.38 -1.98 4.44
CA ASN A 311 -19.33 -1.57 5.47
C ASN A 311 -18.76 -0.45 6.35
N VAL A 312 -18.80 0.77 5.84
CA VAL A 312 -18.32 1.95 6.58
C VAL A 312 -19.17 2.22 7.82
N ALA A 313 -20.48 1.92 7.77
CA ALA A 313 -21.40 2.23 8.86
C ALA A 313 -21.11 1.46 10.16
N GLU A 314 -20.45 0.29 10.06
CA GLU A 314 -20.05 -0.51 11.20
C GLU A 314 -18.62 -0.20 11.71
N THR A 315 -17.90 0.71 11.05
CA THR A 315 -16.61 1.20 11.54
C THR A 315 -16.83 2.23 12.63
N THR A 316 -16.25 1.99 13.80
CA THR A 316 -16.36 2.92 14.94
C THR A 316 -15.21 3.91 14.91
N ILE A 317 -15.52 5.20 14.97
CA ILE A 317 -14.53 6.30 15.03
C ILE A 317 -14.56 6.95 16.40
N THR A 318 -13.37 7.12 16.97
CA THR A 318 -13.16 7.88 18.21
C THR A 318 -12.18 9.00 17.94
N GLN A 319 -12.61 10.25 18.14
CA GLN A 319 -11.72 11.39 18.14
C GLN A 319 -11.09 11.51 19.53
N ILE A 320 -9.76 11.63 19.58
CA ILE A 320 -8.98 11.70 20.82
C ILE A 320 -8.69 13.15 21.20
N SER A 321 -8.38 14.00 20.23
CA SER A 321 -8.05 15.42 20.47
C SER A 321 -8.25 16.24 19.20
#